data_1ad1d4c3e3abebccdefc02b4574fecb7
#
_entry.id   1ad1d4c3e3abebccdefc02b4574fecb7
#
_cell.length_a   1.000
_cell.length_b   1.000
_cell.length_c   1.000
_cell.angle_alpha   90.00
_cell.angle_beta   90.00
_cell.angle_gamma   90.00
#
_symmetry.space_group_name_H-M   'P 1'
#
loop_
_entity.id
_entity.type
_entity.pdbx_description
1 polymer ?
#
loop_
_entity_poly.entity_id
_entity_poly.type
_entity_poly.pdbx_seq_one_letter_code
_entity_poly.pdbx_strand_id
1 'polypeptide(L)'
;MRKLHNIELSAKKIVAAVAVVLCVILLWLSASTVNPGHRGVQVTFGSVSSDIRPEGLAWKAPWSSIKNVSIQQQSAAAKTGCYSSDQQQLEVSYQVLYRVPENNVITIFREYPGNAFMQLIKPRIEESLKRVVSTLRAEDTIKERGKVKDETLRRVVEELGGLLTINDLMITNIDLSKELETAIEKKQVAEQLALQMDYELRRAQKTAEIEVVKAEAEAKAIAIRGESIMQSPSVILLNAIEKWDGKAPQTLVVGSETGLSIIPRNQIEK
;
A
#
# COMPACT_ATOMS: atom_id res chain seq x y z
N MET A 1 69.04 1.71 -65.89
CA MET A 1 69.06 1.21 -64.52
C MET A 1 68.42 2.19 -63.46
N ARG A 2 68.53 3.48 -63.57
CA ARG A 2 67.90 4.45 -62.57
C ARG A 2 66.38 4.47 -62.51
N LYS A 3 65.64 4.20 -63.57
CA LYS A 3 64.15 4.19 -63.56
C LYS A 3 63.56 3.00 -62.85
N LEU A 4 64.17 1.83 -62.83
CA LEU A 4 63.73 0.60 -62.15
C LEU A 4 63.91 0.77 -60.64
N HIS A 5 64.99 1.42 -60.17
CA HIS A 5 65.21 1.64 -58.73
C HIS A 5 64.23 2.65 -58.13
N ASN A 6 63.77 3.64 -58.88
CA ASN A 6 62.71 4.61 -58.41
C ASN A 6 61.34 3.99 -58.35
N ILE A 7 61.01 3.00 -59.17
CA ILE A 7 59.72 2.25 -59.15
C ILE A 7 59.66 1.35 -57.90
N GLU A 8 60.78 0.64 -57.60
CA GLU A 8 60.84 -0.19 -56.37
C GLU A 8 60.75 0.63 -55.04
N LEU A 9 61.41 1.81 -55.00
CA LEU A 9 61.33 2.70 -53.89
C LEU A 9 59.88 3.31 -53.71
N SER A 10 59.19 3.57 -54.81
CA SER A 10 57.83 4.05 -54.85
C SER A 10 56.87 2.93 -54.39
N ALA A 11 57.04 1.69 -54.85
CA ALA A 11 56.24 0.54 -54.41
C ALA A 11 56.42 0.23 -52.92
N LYS A 12 57.64 0.28 -52.39
CA LYS A 12 57.89 0.14 -50.92
C LYS A 12 57.24 1.23 -50.09
N LYS A 13 57.24 2.49 -50.53
CA LYS A 13 56.54 3.61 -49.84
C LYS A 13 55.06 3.41 -49.90
N ILE A 14 54.44 2.97 -50.95
CA ILE A 14 53.03 2.67 -51.09
C ILE A 14 52.64 1.53 -50.15
N VAL A 15 53.36 0.46 -50.08
CA VAL A 15 53.14 -0.68 -49.19
C VAL A 15 53.28 -0.23 -47.76
N ALA A 16 54.29 0.57 -47.42
CA ALA A 16 54.43 1.14 -46.06
C ALA A 16 53.23 2.06 -45.66
N ALA A 17 52.79 2.91 -46.60
CA ALA A 17 51.62 3.76 -46.35
C ALA A 17 50.34 2.94 -46.13
N VAL A 18 50.11 1.92 -46.93
CA VAL A 18 48.95 0.99 -46.76
C VAL A 18 49.05 0.24 -45.43
N ALA A 19 50.24 -0.22 -45.02
CA ALA A 19 50.44 -0.88 -43.73
C ALA A 19 50.16 0.05 -42.56
N VAL A 20 50.56 1.33 -42.59
CA VAL A 20 50.29 2.33 -41.59
C VAL A 20 48.77 2.61 -41.48
N VAL A 21 48.09 2.77 -42.63
CA VAL A 21 46.63 2.97 -42.65
C VAL A 21 45.91 1.78 -42.04
N LEU A 22 46.34 0.56 -42.39
CA LEU A 22 45.76 -0.69 -41.87
C LEU A 22 45.98 -0.80 -40.35
N CYS A 23 47.17 -0.44 -39.83
CA CYS A 23 47.45 -0.37 -38.39
C CYS A 23 46.56 0.64 -37.68
N VAL A 24 46.35 1.82 -38.24
CA VAL A 24 45.47 2.86 -37.66
C VAL A 24 44.03 2.36 -37.62
N ILE A 25 43.53 1.72 -38.66
CA ILE A 25 42.20 1.12 -38.71
C ILE A 25 42.08 0.05 -37.64
N LEU A 26 43.04 -0.85 -37.50
CA LEU A 26 43.04 -1.89 -36.47
C LEU A 26 43.05 -1.30 -35.05
N LEU A 27 43.85 -0.28 -34.81
CA LEU A 27 43.85 0.43 -33.52
C LEU A 27 42.50 1.09 -33.23
N TRP A 28 41.87 1.67 -34.22
CA TRP A 28 40.58 2.30 -34.07
C TRP A 28 39.45 1.27 -33.78
N LEU A 29 39.46 0.13 -34.45
CA LEU A 29 38.55 -0.99 -34.17
C LEU A 29 38.81 -1.67 -32.82
N SER A 30 40.02 -1.52 -32.27
CA SER A 30 40.43 -2.08 -30.98
C SER A 30 39.96 -1.28 -29.77
N ALA A 31 39.63 -0.01 -29.93
CA ALA A 31 39.13 0.86 -28.86
C ALA A 31 37.63 0.64 -28.68
N SER A 32 37.19 0.50 -27.42
CA SER A 32 35.78 0.39 -27.04
C SER A 32 35.59 1.10 -25.69
N THR A 33 34.42 1.67 -25.49
CA THR A 33 34.06 2.33 -24.23
C THR A 33 33.05 1.50 -23.42
N VAL A 34 33.30 1.39 -22.14
CA VAL A 34 32.35 0.80 -21.16
C VAL A 34 31.69 1.95 -20.42
N ASN A 35 30.36 1.98 -20.41
CA ASN A 35 29.60 3.03 -19.78
C ASN A 35 29.80 3.05 -18.25
N PRO A 36 29.71 4.24 -17.60
CA PRO A 36 29.74 4.34 -16.15
C PRO A 36 28.65 3.46 -15.52
N GLY A 37 28.99 2.79 -14.42
CA GLY A 37 28.07 1.88 -13.72
C GLY A 37 27.81 0.54 -14.46
N HIS A 38 28.62 0.25 -15.48
CA HIS A 38 28.58 -1.03 -16.20
C HIS A 38 29.93 -1.74 -16.08
N ARG A 39 29.89 -3.03 -16.32
CA ARG A 39 31.11 -3.84 -16.51
C ARG A 39 31.10 -4.45 -17.90
N GLY A 40 32.23 -4.37 -18.56
CA GLY A 40 32.40 -4.90 -19.89
C GLY A 40 32.76 -6.40 -19.85
N VAL A 41 31.95 -7.23 -20.50
CA VAL A 41 32.27 -8.65 -20.74
C VAL A 41 32.76 -8.81 -22.15
N GLN A 42 34.00 -9.27 -22.30
CA GLN A 42 34.59 -9.48 -23.61
C GLN A 42 34.18 -10.84 -24.19
N VAL A 43 33.64 -10.82 -25.40
CA VAL A 43 33.26 -12.00 -26.15
C VAL A 43 34.11 -12.09 -27.40
N THR A 44 34.85 -13.19 -27.55
CA THR A 44 35.73 -13.46 -28.68
C THR A 44 35.30 -14.74 -29.39
N PHE A 45 34.86 -14.64 -30.64
CA PHE A 45 34.34 -15.79 -31.40
C PHE A 45 33.31 -16.64 -30.66
N GLY A 46 32.41 -16.00 -29.89
CA GLY A 46 31.39 -16.69 -29.09
C GLY A 46 31.86 -17.17 -27.70
N SER A 47 33.16 -17.13 -27.42
CA SER A 47 33.71 -17.48 -26.12
C SER A 47 33.69 -16.24 -25.19
N VAL A 48 33.19 -16.40 -23.98
CA VAL A 48 33.14 -15.36 -22.94
C VAL A 48 34.45 -15.39 -22.17
N SER A 49 35.18 -14.26 -22.18
CA SER A 49 36.41 -14.13 -21.38
C SER A 49 36.09 -14.12 -19.89
N SER A 50 37.00 -14.62 -19.06
CA SER A 50 36.92 -14.53 -17.61
C SER A 50 37.33 -13.16 -17.05
N ASP A 51 37.84 -12.26 -17.90
CA ASP A 51 38.23 -10.92 -17.47
C ASP A 51 37.09 -9.92 -17.58
N ILE A 52 36.80 -9.24 -16.47
CA ILE A 52 35.84 -8.14 -16.41
C ILE A 52 36.57 -6.85 -16.76
N ARG A 53 36.09 -6.12 -17.75
CA ARG A 53 36.62 -4.78 -18.10
C ARG A 53 35.93 -3.72 -17.24
N PRO A 54 36.73 -2.89 -16.54
CA PRO A 54 36.19 -1.75 -15.78
C PRO A 54 35.55 -0.71 -16.71
N GLU A 55 34.82 0.21 -16.13
CA GLU A 55 34.28 1.36 -16.85
C GLU A 55 35.37 2.27 -17.40
N GLY A 56 35.07 2.93 -18.52
CA GLY A 56 36.02 3.80 -19.26
C GLY A 56 36.48 3.20 -20.57
N LEU A 57 37.68 3.58 -20.98
CA LEU A 57 38.28 3.08 -22.24
C LEU A 57 38.87 1.68 -22.07
N ALA A 58 38.35 0.75 -22.84
CA ALA A 58 38.82 -0.65 -22.85
C ALA A 58 39.41 -1.00 -24.23
N TRP A 59 40.58 -1.66 -24.22
CA TRP A 59 41.20 -2.18 -25.39
C TRP A 59 40.78 -3.64 -25.61
N LYS A 60 40.36 -3.94 -26.83
CA LYS A 60 39.93 -5.29 -27.24
C LYS A 60 40.62 -5.70 -28.55
N ALA A 61 40.67 -6.99 -28.82
CA ALA A 61 41.06 -7.43 -30.14
C ALA A 61 40.01 -6.98 -31.19
N PRO A 62 40.40 -6.63 -32.42
CA PRO A 62 39.49 -6.16 -33.48
C PRO A 62 38.31 -7.09 -33.75
N TRP A 63 38.52 -8.40 -33.55
CA TRP A 63 37.54 -9.48 -33.76
C TRP A 63 36.72 -9.82 -32.49
N SER A 64 36.94 -9.13 -31.37
CA SER A 64 36.16 -9.31 -30.14
C SER A 64 35.14 -8.21 -29.96
N SER A 65 34.07 -8.49 -29.23
CA SER A 65 33.06 -7.52 -28.84
C SER A 65 33.02 -7.37 -27.31
N ILE A 66 32.77 -6.16 -26.81
CA ILE A 66 32.50 -5.90 -25.40
C ILE A 66 30.99 -5.69 -25.21
N LYS A 67 30.39 -6.46 -24.33
CA LYS A 67 29.00 -6.33 -23.93
C LYS A 67 28.93 -5.67 -22.55
N ASN A 68 28.18 -4.59 -22.44
CA ASN A 68 28.00 -3.85 -21.19
C ASN A 68 26.91 -4.50 -20.35
N VAL A 69 27.25 -4.89 -19.12
CA VAL A 69 26.32 -5.40 -18.10
C VAL A 69 26.22 -4.36 -16.98
N SER A 70 25.02 -3.92 -16.69
CA SER A 70 24.80 -2.94 -15.62
C SER A 70 24.99 -3.59 -14.25
N ILE A 71 25.79 -2.95 -13.39
CA ILE A 71 25.97 -3.28 -11.97
C ILE A 71 25.19 -2.33 -11.06
N GLN A 72 24.53 -1.33 -11.65
CA GLN A 72 23.70 -0.40 -10.94
C GLN A 72 22.43 -1.07 -10.42
N GLN A 73 21.80 -0.43 -9.44
CA GLN A 73 20.51 -0.86 -8.96
C GLN A 73 19.46 -0.69 -10.06
N GLN A 74 18.76 -1.76 -10.35
CA GLN A 74 17.68 -1.81 -11.34
C GLN A 74 16.36 -2.09 -10.65
N SER A 75 15.29 -1.59 -11.24
CA SER A 75 13.92 -1.83 -10.81
C SER A 75 13.16 -2.55 -11.91
N ALA A 76 12.45 -3.60 -11.55
CA ALA A 76 11.57 -4.32 -12.46
C ALA A 76 10.24 -4.63 -11.79
N ALA A 77 9.16 -4.47 -12.53
CA ALA A 77 7.81 -4.77 -12.09
C ALA A 77 7.26 -5.99 -12.83
N ALA A 78 6.48 -6.81 -12.13
CA ALA A 78 5.77 -7.92 -12.71
C ALA A 78 4.48 -8.21 -11.93
N LYS A 79 3.64 -9.09 -12.49
CA LYS A 79 2.41 -9.57 -11.89
C LYS A 79 2.39 -11.09 -11.89
N THR A 80 1.77 -11.67 -10.88
CA THR A 80 1.58 -13.12 -10.81
C THR A 80 0.24 -13.48 -10.21
N GLY A 81 -0.43 -14.48 -10.78
CA GLY A 81 -1.63 -15.09 -10.22
C GLY A 81 -1.25 -16.10 -9.13
N CYS A 82 -1.86 -15.97 -7.97
CA CYS A 82 -1.69 -16.84 -6.82
C CYS A 82 -3.04 -17.38 -6.35
N TYR A 83 -3.04 -18.50 -5.63
CA TYR A 83 -4.20 -19.01 -4.91
C TYR A 83 -3.95 -18.97 -3.42
N SER A 84 -4.92 -18.45 -2.68
CA SER A 84 -4.88 -18.43 -1.22
C SER A 84 -5.26 -19.79 -0.62
N SER A 85 -5.13 -19.95 0.70
CA SER A 85 -5.52 -21.20 1.40
C SER A 85 -7.02 -21.52 1.31
N ASP A 86 -7.84 -20.51 1.13
CA ASP A 86 -9.30 -20.62 0.89
C ASP A 86 -9.66 -20.70 -0.60
N GLN A 87 -8.69 -21.10 -1.44
CA GLN A 87 -8.85 -21.34 -2.89
C GLN A 87 -9.32 -20.13 -3.70
N GLN A 88 -9.10 -18.92 -3.18
CA GLN A 88 -9.43 -17.69 -3.90
C GLN A 88 -8.26 -17.28 -4.81
N GLN A 89 -8.60 -16.86 -6.02
CA GLN A 89 -7.61 -16.36 -6.97
C GLN A 89 -7.29 -14.91 -6.67
N LEU A 90 -5.99 -14.62 -6.52
CA LEU A 90 -5.42 -13.29 -6.30
C LEU A 90 -4.42 -12.96 -7.40
N GLU A 91 -4.45 -11.75 -7.93
CA GLU A 91 -3.39 -11.24 -8.78
C GLU A 91 -2.50 -10.29 -7.97
N VAL A 92 -1.24 -10.68 -7.76
CA VAL A 92 -0.26 -9.91 -6.99
C VAL A 92 0.65 -9.17 -7.94
N SER A 93 0.63 -7.85 -7.88
CA SER A 93 1.56 -6.96 -8.59
C SER A 93 2.70 -6.61 -7.66
N TYR A 94 3.93 -6.77 -8.13
CA TYR A 94 5.12 -6.50 -7.33
C TYR A 94 6.20 -5.77 -8.13
N GLN A 95 7.05 -5.06 -7.42
CA GLN A 95 8.23 -4.40 -7.95
C GLN A 95 9.44 -4.83 -7.14
N VAL A 96 10.50 -5.22 -7.81
CA VAL A 96 11.75 -5.66 -7.19
C VAL A 96 12.88 -4.71 -7.53
N LEU A 97 13.68 -4.40 -6.52
CA LEU A 97 14.93 -3.64 -6.64
C LEU A 97 16.10 -4.61 -6.50
N TYR A 98 16.90 -4.74 -7.54
CA TYR A 98 18.02 -5.68 -7.58
C TYR A 98 19.25 -5.06 -8.24
N ARG A 99 20.39 -5.66 -7.98
CA ARG A 99 21.65 -5.34 -8.66
C ARG A 99 22.45 -6.60 -8.93
N VAL A 100 23.29 -6.53 -9.96
CA VAL A 100 24.25 -7.57 -10.29
C VAL A 100 25.55 -7.29 -9.53
N PRO A 101 26.03 -8.18 -8.64
CA PRO A 101 27.34 -8.04 -8.02
C PRO A 101 28.44 -8.18 -9.08
N GLU A 102 29.50 -7.40 -8.94
CA GLU A 102 30.63 -7.43 -9.92
C GLU A 102 31.21 -8.82 -10.12
N ASN A 103 31.34 -9.58 -9.03
CA ASN A 103 31.93 -10.93 -9.05
C ASN A 103 31.10 -11.92 -9.91
N ASN A 104 29.80 -11.67 -10.05
CA ASN A 104 28.88 -12.59 -10.72
C ASN A 104 28.49 -12.16 -12.14
N VAL A 105 29.01 -11.02 -12.62
CA VAL A 105 28.70 -10.48 -13.94
C VAL A 105 28.94 -11.50 -15.05
N ILE A 106 30.07 -12.22 -15.02
CA ILE A 106 30.41 -13.21 -16.01
C ILE A 106 29.49 -14.43 -15.95
N THR A 107 29.21 -14.93 -14.76
CA THR A 107 28.31 -16.07 -14.55
C THR A 107 26.90 -15.75 -15.04
N ILE A 108 26.38 -14.57 -14.66
CA ILE A 108 25.07 -14.13 -15.11
C ILE A 108 25.01 -13.93 -16.62
N PHE A 109 26.04 -13.32 -17.20
CA PHE A 109 26.08 -13.10 -18.64
C PHE A 109 26.16 -14.42 -19.44
N ARG A 110 26.84 -15.43 -18.87
CA ARG A 110 27.01 -16.74 -19.52
C ARG A 110 25.79 -17.63 -19.38
N GLU A 111 25.21 -17.68 -18.18
CA GLU A 111 24.11 -18.60 -17.85
C GLU A 111 22.73 -18.02 -18.16
N TYR A 112 22.59 -16.69 -18.02
CA TYR A 112 21.32 -15.98 -18.21
C TYR A 112 21.45 -14.85 -19.25
N PRO A 113 21.65 -15.21 -20.52
CA PRO A 113 21.89 -14.22 -21.58
C PRO A 113 20.67 -13.35 -21.79
N GLY A 114 20.86 -12.02 -21.73
CA GLY A 114 19.83 -11.02 -21.97
C GLY A 114 19.30 -10.39 -20.68
N ASN A 115 18.12 -10.77 -20.22
CA ASN A 115 17.48 -10.17 -19.06
C ASN A 115 17.48 -11.12 -17.86
N ALA A 116 18.43 -10.91 -16.93
CA ALA A 116 18.54 -11.70 -15.70
C ALA A 116 17.26 -11.64 -14.83
N PHE A 117 16.52 -10.53 -14.88
CA PHE A 117 15.24 -10.42 -14.18
C PHE A 117 14.24 -11.47 -14.68
N MET A 118 14.03 -11.53 -16.00
CA MET A 118 13.01 -12.40 -16.60
C MET A 118 13.34 -13.88 -16.45
N GLN A 119 14.63 -14.24 -16.50
CA GLN A 119 15.09 -15.64 -16.51
C GLN A 119 15.37 -16.19 -15.12
N LEU A 120 15.84 -15.35 -14.19
CA LEU A 120 16.29 -15.81 -12.88
C LEU A 120 15.42 -15.29 -11.74
N ILE A 121 15.16 -13.97 -11.67
CA ILE A 121 14.50 -13.36 -10.52
C ILE A 121 13.00 -13.62 -10.54
N LYS A 122 12.35 -13.30 -11.66
CA LYS A 122 10.90 -13.38 -11.80
C LYS A 122 10.33 -14.76 -11.43
N PRO A 123 10.83 -15.89 -11.99
CA PRO A 123 10.27 -17.21 -11.65
C PRO A 123 10.39 -17.56 -10.17
N ARG A 124 11.51 -17.17 -9.53
CA ARG A 124 11.75 -17.44 -8.10
C ARG A 124 10.84 -16.61 -7.19
N ILE A 125 10.64 -15.31 -7.53
CA ILE A 125 9.69 -14.48 -6.80
C ILE A 125 8.27 -15.04 -6.96
N GLU A 126 7.87 -15.41 -8.18
CA GLU A 126 6.54 -15.96 -8.43
C GLU A 126 6.29 -17.26 -7.66
N GLU A 127 7.27 -18.16 -7.64
CA GLU A 127 7.19 -19.41 -6.87
C GLU A 127 7.09 -19.14 -5.37
N SER A 128 7.97 -18.29 -4.85
CA SER A 128 7.98 -17.93 -3.42
C SER A 128 6.69 -17.22 -3.01
N LEU A 129 6.19 -16.29 -3.84
CA LEU A 129 4.89 -15.63 -3.61
C LEU A 129 3.74 -16.62 -3.58
N LYS A 130 3.65 -17.51 -4.57
CA LYS A 130 2.61 -18.56 -4.61
C LYS A 130 2.65 -19.43 -3.35
N ARG A 131 3.85 -19.80 -2.90
CA ARG A 131 4.03 -20.62 -1.70
C ARG A 131 3.60 -19.88 -0.43
N VAL A 132 3.96 -18.60 -0.28
CA VAL A 132 3.59 -17.80 0.89
C VAL A 132 2.09 -17.50 0.89
N VAL A 133 1.53 -17.06 -0.24
CA VAL A 133 0.10 -16.72 -0.37
C VAL A 133 -0.78 -17.95 -0.15
N SER A 134 -0.36 -19.15 -0.60
CA SER A 134 -1.13 -20.39 -0.39
C SER A 134 -1.28 -20.81 1.08
N THR A 135 -0.48 -20.27 1.99
CA THR A 135 -0.60 -20.52 3.44
C THR A 135 -1.53 -19.55 4.16
N LEU A 136 -1.90 -18.44 3.51
CA LEU A 136 -2.73 -17.38 4.07
C LEU A 136 -4.11 -17.36 3.41
N ARG A 137 -5.11 -16.85 4.12
CA ARG A 137 -6.42 -16.57 3.53
C ARG A 137 -6.33 -15.29 2.68
N ALA A 138 -7.23 -15.14 1.72
CA ALA A 138 -7.25 -13.98 0.84
C ALA A 138 -7.32 -12.65 1.62
N GLU A 139 -8.18 -12.59 2.63
CA GLU A 139 -8.33 -11.41 3.52
C GLU A 139 -7.05 -11.10 4.31
N ASP A 140 -6.39 -12.14 4.85
CA ASP A 140 -5.17 -12.01 5.64
C ASP A 140 -3.98 -11.60 4.75
N THR A 141 -3.92 -12.09 3.51
CA THR A 141 -2.89 -11.70 2.53
C THR A 141 -2.91 -10.18 2.27
N ILE A 142 -4.10 -9.58 2.24
CA ILE A 142 -4.25 -8.13 2.05
C ILE A 142 -3.87 -7.36 3.32
N LYS A 143 -4.32 -7.83 4.49
CA LYS A 143 -4.06 -7.19 5.78
C LYS A 143 -2.58 -7.27 6.19
N GLU A 144 -1.97 -8.42 5.95
CA GLU A 144 -0.61 -8.75 6.38
C GLU A 144 0.40 -8.73 5.22
N ARG A 145 0.19 -7.85 4.22
CA ARG A 145 1.08 -7.74 3.04
C ARG A 145 2.55 -7.53 3.40
N GLY A 146 2.84 -6.95 4.56
CA GLY A 146 4.20 -6.81 5.09
C GLY A 146 4.86 -8.17 5.38
N LYS A 147 4.16 -9.09 6.02
CA LYS A 147 4.66 -10.45 6.27
C LYS A 147 4.86 -11.23 4.96
N VAL A 148 3.93 -11.08 4.01
CA VAL A 148 4.06 -11.71 2.67
C VAL A 148 5.31 -11.21 1.98
N LYS A 149 5.57 -9.89 2.02
CA LYS A 149 6.79 -9.28 1.48
C LYS A 149 8.04 -9.88 2.12
N ASP A 150 8.13 -9.82 3.46
CA ASP A 150 9.34 -10.19 4.21
C ASP A 150 9.66 -11.68 4.04
N GLU A 151 8.66 -12.54 4.13
CA GLU A 151 8.84 -13.99 3.97
C GLU A 151 9.22 -14.36 2.52
N THR A 152 8.60 -13.70 1.54
CA THR A 152 8.96 -13.88 0.13
C THR A 152 10.38 -13.43 -0.14
N LEU A 153 10.76 -12.23 0.33
CA LEU A 153 12.10 -11.68 0.17
C LEU A 153 13.15 -12.62 0.78
N ARG A 154 12.93 -13.10 2.00
CA ARG A 154 13.84 -14.02 2.69
C ARG A 154 14.09 -15.29 1.86
N ARG A 155 13.01 -15.92 1.38
CA ARG A 155 13.12 -17.15 0.55
C ARG A 155 13.85 -16.91 -0.75
N VAL A 156 13.51 -15.84 -1.45
CA VAL A 156 14.14 -15.52 -2.74
C VAL A 156 15.63 -15.23 -2.57
N VAL A 157 16.03 -14.52 -1.51
CA VAL A 157 17.45 -14.25 -1.21
C VAL A 157 18.20 -15.56 -0.91
N GLU A 158 17.60 -16.47 -0.12
CA GLU A 158 18.17 -17.79 0.16
C GLU A 158 18.35 -18.63 -1.13
N GLU A 159 17.34 -18.66 -2.00
CA GLU A 159 17.36 -19.43 -3.25
C GLU A 159 18.33 -18.88 -4.30
N LEU A 160 18.54 -17.55 -4.31
CA LEU A 160 19.49 -16.92 -5.23
C LEU A 160 20.96 -17.16 -4.83
N GLY A 161 21.23 -17.55 -3.59
CA GLY A 161 22.56 -17.91 -3.14
C GLY A 161 23.65 -16.86 -3.39
N GLY A 162 23.27 -15.58 -3.47
CA GLY A 162 24.20 -14.47 -3.72
C GLY A 162 24.55 -14.21 -5.20
N LEU A 163 23.96 -14.93 -6.14
CA LEU A 163 24.15 -14.68 -7.59
C LEU A 163 23.73 -13.25 -7.97
N LEU A 164 22.61 -12.80 -7.41
CA LEU A 164 22.10 -11.43 -7.50
C LEU A 164 21.84 -10.90 -6.10
N THR A 165 21.95 -9.59 -5.93
CA THR A 165 21.56 -8.94 -4.68
C THR A 165 20.17 -8.33 -4.88
N ILE A 166 19.20 -8.81 -4.12
CA ILE A 166 17.89 -8.16 -4.02
C ILE A 166 17.94 -7.18 -2.86
N ASN A 167 17.68 -5.92 -3.14
CA ASN A 167 17.71 -4.86 -2.15
C ASN A 167 16.35 -4.71 -1.47
N ASP A 168 15.27 -4.80 -2.26
CA ASP A 168 13.90 -4.71 -1.75
C ASP A 168 12.91 -5.38 -2.70
N LEU A 169 11.79 -5.83 -2.13
CA LEU A 169 10.62 -6.33 -2.84
C LEU A 169 9.41 -5.56 -2.35
N MET A 170 8.72 -4.88 -3.24
CA MET A 170 7.51 -4.12 -2.91
C MET A 170 6.30 -4.78 -3.55
N ILE A 171 5.28 -5.07 -2.76
CA ILE A 171 3.96 -5.48 -3.26
C ILE A 171 3.18 -4.21 -3.52
N THR A 172 2.95 -3.90 -4.80
CA THR A 172 2.29 -2.67 -5.23
C THR A 172 0.77 -2.78 -5.19
N ASN A 173 0.23 -3.92 -5.61
CA ASN A 173 -1.21 -4.17 -5.57
C ASN A 173 -1.50 -5.67 -5.37
N ILE A 174 -2.68 -5.95 -4.78
CA ILE A 174 -3.25 -7.28 -4.67
C ILE A 174 -4.70 -7.15 -5.12
N ASP A 175 -4.98 -7.67 -6.31
CA ASP A 175 -6.30 -7.64 -6.92
C ASP A 175 -7.03 -8.95 -6.61
N LEU A 176 -8.28 -8.85 -6.18
CA LEU A 176 -9.17 -9.97 -5.92
C LEU A 176 -10.08 -10.21 -7.14
N SER A 177 -10.69 -11.39 -7.20
CA SER A 177 -11.80 -11.59 -8.14
C SER A 177 -12.98 -10.70 -7.76
N LYS A 178 -13.71 -10.19 -8.75
CA LYS A 178 -14.87 -9.30 -8.52
C LYS A 178 -15.94 -9.94 -7.65
N GLU A 179 -16.13 -11.25 -7.78
CA GLU A 179 -17.07 -12.01 -6.94
C GLU A 179 -16.67 -11.99 -5.47
N LEU A 180 -15.37 -12.16 -5.19
CA LEU A 180 -14.84 -12.12 -3.82
C LEU A 180 -14.89 -10.71 -3.23
N GLU A 181 -14.55 -9.69 -4.01
CA GLU A 181 -14.62 -8.28 -3.60
C GLU A 181 -16.06 -7.93 -3.17
N THR A 182 -17.06 -8.26 -4.00
CA THR A 182 -18.47 -8.02 -3.65
C THR A 182 -18.94 -8.84 -2.45
N ALA A 183 -18.43 -10.05 -2.25
CA ALA A 183 -18.76 -10.86 -1.08
C ALA A 183 -18.17 -10.27 0.22
N ILE A 184 -16.93 -9.79 0.18
CA ILE A 184 -16.28 -9.11 1.30
C ILE A 184 -17.00 -7.82 1.64
N GLU A 185 -17.36 -6.99 0.65
CA GLU A 185 -18.14 -5.78 0.85
C GLU A 185 -19.49 -6.07 1.53
N LYS A 186 -20.24 -7.05 1.03
CA LYS A 186 -21.53 -7.45 1.65
C LYS A 186 -21.34 -7.93 3.09
N LYS A 187 -20.28 -8.70 3.37
CA LYS A 187 -19.96 -9.15 4.73
C LYS A 187 -19.66 -7.95 5.64
N GLN A 188 -18.82 -7.02 5.20
CA GLN A 188 -18.49 -5.82 5.96
C GLN A 188 -19.71 -4.95 6.23
N VAL A 189 -20.58 -4.75 5.25
CA VAL A 189 -21.83 -4.01 5.40
C VAL A 189 -22.73 -4.70 6.43
N ALA A 190 -22.85 -6.03 6.37
CA ALA A 190 -23.66 -6.78 7.34
C ALA A 190 -23.09 -6.71 8.76
N GLU A 191 -21.76 -6.81 8.92
CA GLU A 191 -21.09 -6.64 10.21
C GLU A 191 -21.30 -5.21 10.79
N GLN A 192 -21.15 -4.17 9.95
CA GLN A 192 -21.39 -2.78 10.37
C GLN A 192 -22.85 -2.55 10.77
N LEU A 193 -23.80 -3.12 10.02
CA LEU A 193 -25.22 -3.03 10.34
C LEU A 193 -25.53 -3.73 11.67
N ALA A 194 -24.95 -4.91 11.91
CA ALA A 194 -25.12 -5.62 13.18
C ALA A 194 -24.58 -4.81 14.37
N LEU A 195 -23.40 -4.20 14.23
CA LEU A 195 -22.82 -3.32 15.24
C LEU A 195 -23.71 -2.09 15.48
N GLN A 196 -24.23 -1.47 14.42
CA GLN A 196 -25.14 -0.33 14.52
C GLN A 196 -26.40 -0.71 15.32
N MET A 197 -27.01 -1.86 15.01
CA MET A 197 -28.19 -2.33 15.74
C MET A 197 -27.92 -2.60 17.22
N ASP A 198 -26.73 -3.13 17.57
CA ASP A 198 -26.33 -3.31 18.97
C ASP A 198 -26.18 -1.96 19.69
N TYR A 199 -25.58 -0.96 19.04
CA TYR A 199 -25.50 0.38 19.59
C TYR A 199 -26.88 1.04 19.76
N GLU A 200 -27.77 0.88 18.79
CA GLU A 200 -29.15 1.39 18.88
C GLU A 200 -29.93 0.74 20.04
N LEU A 201 -29.80 -0.58 20.18
CA LEU A 201 -30.41 -1.31 21.30
C LEU A 201 -29.90 -0.79 22.65
N ARG A 202 -28.59 -0.66 22.83
CA ARG A 202 -27.98 -0.13 24.04
C ARG A 202 -28.41 1.30 24.32
N ARG A 203 -28.52 2.12 23.28
CA ARG A 203 -29.00 3.50 23.38
C ARG A 203 -30.45 3.54 23.83
N ALA A 204 -31.31 2.71 23.24
CA ALA A 204 -32.73 2.62 23.64
C ALA A 204 -32.88 2.16 25.08
N GLN A 205 -32.12 1.16 25.53
CA GLN A 205 -32.09 0.71 26.93
C GLN A 205 -31.67 1.84 27.88
N LYS A 206 -30.60 2.57 27.57
CA LYS A 206 -30.15 3.70 28.37
C LYS A 206 -31.17 4.84 28.41
N THR A 207 -31.85 5.10 27.31
CA THR A 207 -32.89 6.12 27.25
C THR A 207 -34.08 5.72 28.13
N ALA A 208 -34.51 4.46 28.09
CA ALA A 208 -35.56 3.96 28.95
C ALA A 208 -35.16 4.01 30.45
N GLU A 209 -33.94 3.61 30.82
CA GLU A 209 -33.42 3.76 32.19
C GLU A 209 -33.44 5.23 32.65
N ILE A 210 -33.02 6.17 31.80
CA ILE A 210 -33.04 7.60 32.11
C ILE A 210 -34.50 8.09 32.34
N GLU A 211 -35.45 7.62 31.55
CA GLU A 211 -36.85 8.00 31.65
C GLU A 211 -37.48 7.48 32.95
N VAL A 212 -37.17 6.24 33.32
CA VAL A 212 -37.59 5.67 34.63
C VAL A 212 -37.00 6.48 35.78
N VAL A 213 -35.69 6.76 35.76
CA VAL A 213 -35.02 7.55 36.80
C VAL A 213 -35.62 8.98 36.91
N LYS A 214 -35.95 9.60 35.78
CA LYS A 214 -36.64 10.91 35.77
C LYS A 214 -38.02 10.83 36.37
N ALA A 215 -38.82 9.84 35.99
CA ALA A 215 -40.17 9.65 36.55
C ALA A 215 -40.13 9.39 38.08
N GLU A 216 -39.18 8.58 38.55
CA GLU A 216 -38.96 8.37 39.98
C GLU A 216 -38.53 9.66 40.72
N ALA A 217 -37.64 10.43 40.12
CA ALA A 217 -37.22 11.72 40.69
C ALA A 217 -38.35 12.73 40.74
N GLU A 218 -39.20 12.81 39.72
CA GLU A 218 -40.40 13.64 39.68
C GLU A 218 -41.43 13.20 40.75
N ALA A 219 -41.70 11.90 40.86
CA ALA A 219 -42.59 11.35 41.87
C ALA A 219 -42.11 11.68 43.30
N LYS A 220 -40.79 11.53 43.57
CA LYS A 220 -40.19 11.92 44.84
C LYS A 220 -40.29 13.44 45.09
N ALA A 221 -40.06 14.25 44.07
CA ALA A 221 -40.17 15.70 44.17
C ALA A 221 -41.61 16.13 44.48
N ILE A 222 -42.62 15.50 43.86
CA ILE A 222 -44.06 15.75 44.17
C ILE A 222 -44.38 15.32 45.58
N ALA A 223 -43.94 14.15 46.06
CA ALA A 223 -44.15 13.68 47.41
C ALA A 223 -43.54 14.65 48.45
N ILE A 224 -42.26 15.07 48.25
CA ILE A 224 -41.62 16.04 49.15
C ILE A 224 -42.35 17.40 49.18
N ARG A 225 -42.79 17.88 48.00
CA ARG A 225 -43.61 19.13 47.93
C ARG A 225 -44.96 18.97 48.64
N GLY A 226 -45.64 17.84 48.48
CA GLY A 226 -46.89 17.53 49.16
C GLY A 226 -46.73 17.53 50.67
N GLU A 227 -45.70 16.90 51.21
CA GLU A 227 -45.36 16.88 52.60
C GLU A 227 -45.02 18.27 53.14
N SER A 228 -44.26 19.07 52.41
CA SER A 228 -43.93 20.47 52.76
C SER A 228 -45.15 21.35 52.81
N ILE A 229 -46.14 21.17 51.94
CA ILE A 229 -47.42 21.90 51.93
C ILE A 229 -48.26 21.50 53.09
N MET A 230 -48.30 20.23 53.49
CA MET A 230 -49.03 19.78 54.67
C MET A 230 -48.46 20.34 55.97
N GLN A 231 -47.10 20.45 56.06
CA GLN A 231 -46.44 21.01 57.27
C GLN A 231 -46.49 22.54 57.33
N SER A 232 -46.62 23.24 56.19
CA SER A 232 -46.63 24.72 56.15
C SER A 232 -47.56 25.25 55.06
N PRO A 233 -48.87 25.43 55.38
CA PRO A 233 -49.87 25.95 54.43
C PRO A 233 -49.55 27.32 53.83
N SER A 234 -48.73 28.15 54.51
CA SER A 234 -48.25 29.44 54.02
C SER A 234 -47.38 29.38 52.77
N VAL A 235 -46.79 28.20 52.45
CA VAL A 235 -45.99 27.98 51.22
C VAL A 235 -46.85 28.07 49.97
N ILE A 236 -48.14 27.69 50.07
CA ILE A 236 -49.11 27.83 48.96
C ILE A 236 -49.31 29.30 48.60
N LEU A 237 -49.46 30.16 49.60
CA LEU A 237 -49.61 31.58 49.40
C LEU A 237 -48.40 32.26 48.84
N LEU A 238 -47.21 31.88 49.29
CA LEU A 238 -45.92 32.35 48.72
C LEU A 238 -45.75 31.97 47.25
N ASN A 239 -45.99 30.71 46.89
CA ASN A 239 -45.96 30.26 45.51
C ASN A 239 -47.02 30.90 44.60
N ALA A 240 -48.19 31.21 45.14
CA ALA A 240 -49.26 31.94 44.45
C ALA A 240 -48.84 33.40 44.16
N ILE A 241 -48.20 34.06 45.12
CA ILE A 241 -47.67 35.42 44.97
C ILE A 241 -46.51 35.48 43.99
N GLU A 242 -45.62 34.53 44.05
CA GLU A 242 -44.43 34.46 43.15
C GLU A 242 -44.81 34.21 41.68
N LYS A 243 -45.89 33.46 41.44
CA LYS A 243 -46.39 33.17 40.07
C LYS A 243 -47.45 34.17 39.58
N TRP A 244 -47.84 35.16 40.42
CA TRP A 244 -48.87 36.14 40.06
C TRP A 244 -48.29 37.23 39.13
N ASP A 245 -48.84 37.33 37.95
CA ASP A 245 -48.50 38.35 36.97
C ASP A 245 -49.03 39.75 37.23
N GLY A 246 -49.62 39.99 38.43
CA GLY A 246 -50.17 41.26 38.82
C GLY A 246 -51.51 41.60 38.19
N LYS A 247 -52.14 40.72 37.43
CA LYS A 247 -53.47 40.95 36.85
C LYS A 247 -54.56 40.21 37.63
N ALA A 248 -55.67 40.84 37.80
CA ALA A 248 -56.81 40.19 38.40
C ALA A 248 -57.33 39.06 37.51
N PRO A 249 -57.59 37.86 38.06
CA PRO A 249 -58.10 36.75 37.25
C PRO A 249 -59.48 37.09 36.66
N GLN A 250 -59.61 36.76 35.35
CA GLN A 250 -60.88 37.01 34.63
C GLN A 250 -62.01 36.05 35.06
N THR A 251 -61.63 34.97 35.71
CA THR A 251 -62.63 33.98 36.26
C THR A 251 -62.31 33.67 37.69
N LEU A 252 -63.29 33.67 38.54
CA LEU A 252 -63.18 33.29 39.92
C LEU A 252 -63.71 31.86 40.10
N VAL A 253 -62.91 30.99 40.65
CA VAL A 253 -63.35 29.64 41.04
C VAL A 253 -63.78 29.65 42.49
N VAL A 254 -65.04 29.58 42.72
CA VAL A 254 -65.62 29.49 44.09
C VAL A 254 -65.84 28.00 44.38
N GLY A 255 -65.13 27.47 45.38
CA GLY A 255 -65.36 26.12 45.86
C GLY A 255 -66.62 26.13 46.82
N SER A 256 -67.62 25.34 46.48
CA SER A 256 -68.70 24.96 47.43
C SER A 256 -68.55 23.50 47.83
N GLU A 257 -69.08 23.07 48.90
CA GLU A 257 -68.93 21.69 49.44
C GLU A 257 -69.39 20.57 48.50
N THR A 258 -69.99 20.92 47.34
CA THR A 258 -70.52 19.96 46.36
C THR A 258 -69.93 20.05 44.98
N GLY A 259 -68.96 20.93 44.74
CA GLY A 259 -68.25 21.01 43.38
C GLY A 259 -67.69 22.37 43.08
N LEU A 260 -66.71 22.36 42.07
CA LEU A 260 -66.08 23.56 41.56
C LEU A 260 -67.02 24.25 40.56
N SER A 261 -67.46 25.47 40.89
CA SER A 261 -68.26 26.34 40.01
C SER A 261 -67.34 27.45 39.43
N ILE A 262 -67.27 27.56 38.14
CA ILE A 262 -66.52 28.63 37.46
C ILE A 262 -67.49 29.73 37.09
N ILE A 263 -67.40 30.92 37.77
CA ILE A 263 -68.23 32.08 37.49
C ILE A 263 -67.38 33.12 36.72
N PRO A 264 -67.77 33.53 35.53
CA PRO A 264 -67.06 34.60 34.80
C PRO A 264 -67.37 35.97 35.51
N ARG A 265 -66.34 36.83 35.57
CA ARG A 265 -66.35 38.12 36.30
C ARG A 265 -67.52 39.05 35.95
N ASN A 266 -68.03 39.00 34.71
CA ASN A 266 -69.11 39.82 34.20
C ASN A 266 -70.50 39.49 34.80
N GLN A 267 -70.64 38.45 35.63
CA GLN A 267 -71.87 38.10 36.36
C GLN A 267 -71.88 38.49 37.86
N ILE A 268 -70.78 39.09 38.36
CA ILE A 268 -70.63 39.46 39.76
C ILE A 268 -70.98 40.94 40.04
N GLU A 269 -71.11 41.76 38.94
CA GLU A 269 -71.42 43.20 39.03
C GLU A 269 -72.91 43.53 38.79
N LYS A 270 -73.87 42.68 39.20
CA LYS A 270 -75.30 43.05 39.24
C LYS A 270 -75.86 42.86 40.60
#